data_6f88c2a842ef83d775041c5e94f1aca9
#
_entry.id   6f88c2a842ef83d775041c5e94f1aca9
#
_cell.length_a   1.000
_cell.length_b   1.000
_cell.length_c   1.000
_cell.angle_alpha   90.00
_cell.angle_beta   90.00
_cell.angle_gamma   90.00
#
_symmetry.space_group_name_H-M   'P 1'
#
loop_
_entity.id
_entity.type
_entity.pdbx_description
1 polymer ?
#
loop_
_entity_poly.entity_id
_entity_poly.type
_entity_poly.pdbx_seq_one_letter_code
_entity_poly.pdbx_strand_id
1 'polypeptide(L)'
;MRKTILTVAMALLFMVAGVCAESSNNIYTPSKSVLMVKPGEISSFCKAIVEGDLETVKRLIELGEDVNQKSLGKTPAIFAARYNKVEILELLIANGADLKIKCDNGYNAKKHAELSNATEALEVINTSLQKK
;
A
#
# COMPACT_ATOMS: atom_id res chain seq x y z
N MET A 1 -10.89 -71.90 5.58
CA MET A 1 -10.77 -71.41 4.53
C MET A 1 -11.36 -70.18 4.35
N ARG A 2 -11.43 -69.46 3.94
CA ARG A 2 -12.14 -68.57 3.62
C ARG A 2 -12.22 -67.37 4.30
N LYS A 3 -12.00 -66.88 4.95
CA LYS A 3 -12.30 -65.78 5.67
C LYS A 3 -11.45 -64.71 5.64
N THR A 4 -10.59 -64.49 5.00
CA THR A 4 -9.56 -63.51 5.10
C THR A 4 -9.76 -62.27 4.25
N ILE A 5 -10.84 -62.22 3.60
CA ILE A 5 -10.99 -61.22 2.56
C ILE A 5 -11.61 -59.92 3.05
N LEU A 6 -12.16 -60.03 4.21
CA LEU A 6 -12.95 -58.91 4.71
C LEU A 6 -12.20 -57.76 5.30
N THR A 7 -10.94 -57.97 5.55
CA THR A 7 -10.17 -56.98 6.25
C THR A 7 -9.56 -55.93 5.35
N VAL A 8 -9.53 -56.18 4.09
CA VAL A 8 -8.89 -55.28 3.15
C VAL A 8 -9.79 -54.12 2.80
N ALA A 9 -11.07 -54.33 2.86
CA ALA A 9 -11.98 -53.27 2.48
C ALA A 9 -12.08 -52.10 3.45
N MET A 10 -11.68 -52.33 4.67
CA MET A 10 -11.74 -51.29 5.68
C MET A 10 -10.59 -50.31 5.64
N ALA A 11 -9.50 -50.72 5.09
CA ALA A 11 -8.34 -49.89 5.06
C ALA A 11 -8.42 -48.74 4.03
N LEU A 12 -9.25 -48.94 3.07
CA LEU A 12 -9.37 -47.96 2.00
C LEU A 12 -10.27 -46.76 2.32
N LEU A 13 -11.02 -46.89 3.34
CA LEU A 13 -11.97 -45.85 3.66
C LEU A 13 -11.35 -44.68 4.39
N PHE A 14 -10.17 -44.87 4.92
CA PHE A 14 -9.55 -43.84 5.70
C PHE A 14 -8.73 -42.83 4.90
N MET A 15 -8.51 -43.12 3.69
CA MET A 15 -7.67 -42.29 2.87
C MET A 15 -8.34 -41.02 2.41
N VAL A 16 -9.61 -40.96 2.53
CA VAL A 16 -10.37 -39.86 1.93
C VAL A 16 -10.60 -38.71 2.89
N ALA A 17 -10.47 -38.96 4.13
CA ALA A 17 -10.83 -37.96 5.13
C ALA A 17 -9.80 -36.86 5.34
N GLY A 18 -8.63 -37.06 4.84
CA GLY A 18 -7.55 -36.16 5.14
C GLY A 18 -7.35 -34.99 4.19
N VAL A 19 -8.10 -34.99 3.13
CA VAL A 19 -7.70 -34.08 2.03
C VAL A 19 -8.59 -32.90 1.87
N CYS A 20 -9.66 -32.90 2.54
CA CYS A 20 -10.65 -31.86 2.31
C CYS A 20 -10.37 -30.55 3.03
N ALA A 21 -9.32 -30.52 3.76
CA ALA A 21 -9.12 -29.36 4.62
C ALA A 21 -8.57 -28.16 3.89
N GLU A 22 -7.98 -28.40 2.78
CA GLU A 22 -7.30 -27.30 2.14
C GLU A 22 -8.00 -26.80 0.94
N SER A 23 -9.23 -26.75 0.93
CA SER A 23 -9.80 -25.69 0.14
C SER A 23 -9.68 -24.42 0.95
N SER A 24 -8.49 -23.95 1.03
CA SER A 24 -8.31 -22.55 1.13
C SER A 24 -8.92 -21.97 -0.12
N ASN A 25 -10.20 -21.90 -0.11
CA ASN A 25 -10.89 -20.95 -0.92
C ASN A 25 -10.49 -19.60 -0.37
N ASN A 26 -9.28 -19.24 -0.66
CA ASN A 26 -8.93 -17.86 -0.80
C ASN A 26 -9.75 -17.38 -1.96
N ILE A 27 -11.01 -17.22 -1.71
CA ILE A 27 -11.80 -16.31 -2.48
C ILE A 27 -11.21 -14.97 -2.10
N TYR A 28 -10.20 -14.60 -2.85
CA TYR A 28 -9.87 -13.22 -3.00
C TYR A 28 -11.10 -12.58 -3.63
N THR A 29 -12.04 -12.26 -2.80
CA THR A 29 -12.89 -11.16 -3.13
C THR A 29 -11.96 -9.97 -3.06
N PRO A 30 -11.82 -9.20 -4.11
CA PRO A 30 -11.28 -7.86 -4.00
C PRO A 30 -12.34 -7.00 -3.32
N SER A 31 -12.73 -7.38 -2.13
CA SER A 31 -13.35 -6.43 -1.26
C SER A 31 -12.24 -5.44 -0.98
N LYS A 32 -12.42 -4.25 -1.50
CA LYS A 32 -11.81 -3.03 -1.04
C LYS A 32 -11.52 -3.23 0.45
N SER A 33 -10.38 -3.85 0.70
CA SER A 33 -9.89 -3.99 2.06
C SER A 33 -9.51 -2.58 2.44
N VAL A 34 -10.50 -1.92 2.98
CA VAL A 34 -10.22 -0.80 3.86
C VAL A 34 -9.34 -1.42 4.94
N LEU A 35 -8.04 -1.38 4.72
CA LEU A 35 -7.09 -1.61 5.76
C LEU A 35 -7.49 -0.60 6.84
N MET A 36 -8.14 -1.10 7.86
CA MET A 36 -8.46 -0.30 9.02
C MET A 36 -7.13 0.09 9.65
N VAL A 37 -6.60 1.20 9.16
CA VAL A 37 -5.47 1.84 9.81
C VAL A 37 -5.96 2.25 11.19
N LYS A 38 -5.37 1.67 12.21
CA LYS A 38 -5.68 2.03 13.59
C LYS A 38 -5.50 3.54 13.76
N PRO A 39 -6.36 4.22 14.50
CA PRO A 39 -6.19 5.63 14.78
C PRO A 39 -4.78 5.90 15.32
N GLY A 40 -4.02 6.75 14.65
CA GLY A 40 -2.65 7.08 15.05
C GLY A 40 -1.55 6.27 14.35
N GLU A 41 -1.88 5.35 13.44
CA GLU A 41 -0.91 4.60 12.67
C GLU A 41 -0.78 5.17 11.24
N ILE A 42 0.45 5.18 10.73
CA ILE A 42 0.69 5.60 9.34
C ILE A 42 0.16 4.52 8.39
N SER A 43 -0.50 4.92 7.30
CA SER A 43 -0.96 3.97 6.29
C SER A 43 0.20 3.23 5.63
N SER A 44 -0.05 1.99 5.18
CA SER A 44 0.97 1.19 4.48
C SER A 44 1.54 1.92 3.26
N PHE A 45 0.70 2.67 2.55
CA PHE A 45 1.10 3.49 1.42
C PHE A 45 2.09 4.58 1.82
N CYS A 46 1.74 5.37 2.83
CA CYS A 46 2.63 6.43 3.31
C CYS A 46 3.88 5.87 3.98
N LYS A 47 3.81 4.70 4.60
CA LYS A 47 4.98 4.01 5.15
C LYS A 47 5.97 3.64 4.05
N ALA A 48 5.52 3.02 2.97
CA ALA A 48 6.36 2.69 1.81
C ALA A 48 7.03 3.95 1.22
N ILE A 49 6.32 5.08 1.19
CA ILE A 49 6.88 6.36 0.75
C ILE A 49 8.02 6.83 1.65
N VAL A 50 7.84 6.79 2.95
CA VAL A 50 8.87 7.20 3.93
C VAL A 50 10.09 6.30 3.83
N GLU A 51 9.91 5.01 3.65
CA GLU A 51 10.98 4.03 3.48
C GLU A 51 11.69 4.18 2.13
N GLY A 52 11.04 4.79 1.14
CA GLY A 52 11.59 4.96 -0.20
C GLY A 52 11.40 3.73 -1.08
N ASP A 53 10.45 2.86 -0.74
CA ASP A 53 10.13 1.67 -1.51
C ASP A 53 9.26 2.02 -2.72
N LEU A 54 9.93 2.42 -3.80
CA LEU A 54 9.29 2.85 -5.04
C LEU A 54 8.41 1.74 -5.65
N GLU A 55 8.85 0.50 -5.61
CA GLU A 55 8.13 -0.63 -6.19
C GLU A 55 6.81 -0.89 -5.46
N THR A 56 6.84 -0.87 -4.14
CA THR A 56 5.63 -1.02 -3.33
C THR A 56 4.68 0.15 -3.55
N VAL A 57 5.18 1.38 -3.61
CA VAL A 57 4.38 2.58 -3.90
C VAL A 57 3.70 2.46 -5.26
N LYS A 58 4.45 2.09 -6.28
CA LYS A 58 3.93 1.89 -7.64
C LYS A 58 2.83 0.83 -7.67
N ARG A 59 3.08 -0.31 -7.06
CA ARG A 59 2.10 -1.40 -6.97
C ARG A 59 0.81 -0.97 -6.27
N LEU A 60 0.90 -0.24 -5.18
CA LEU A 60 -0.27 0.24 -4.44
C LEU A 60 -1.08 1.24 -5.26
N ILE A 61 -0.44 2.12 -6.02
CA ILE A 61 -1.12 3.02 -6.96
C ILE A 61 -1.85 2.22 -8.05
N GLU A 62 -1.21 1.20 -8.62
CA GLU A 62 -1.83 0.31 -9.62
C GLU A 62 -3.03 -0.45 -9.06
N LEU A 63 -3.02 -0.77 -7.78
CA LEU A 63 -4.13 -1.40 -7.07
C LEU A 63 -5.27 -0.42 -6.71
N GLY A 64 -5.12 0.86 -7.02
CA GLY A 64 -6.15 1.88 -6.83
C GLY A 64 -6.05 2.67 -5.54
N GLU A 65 -4.88 2.70 -4.91
CA GLU A 65 -4.66 3.53 -3.72
C GLU A 65 -4.78 5.02 -4.08
N ASP A 66 -5.47 5.78 -3.23
CA ASP A 66 -5.67 7.20 -3.47
C ASP A 66 -4.40 7.99 -3.12
N VAL A 67 -3.77 8.58 -4.13
CA VAL A 67 -2.54 9.37 -3.99
C VAL A 67 -2.72 10.66 -3.17
N ASN A 68 -3.94 11.06 -2.89
CA ASN A 68 -4.27 12.26 -2.10
C ASN A 68 -4.84 11.92 -0.71
N GLN A 69 -5.01 10.64 -0.40
CA GLN A 69 -5.54 10.20 0.89
C GLN A 69 -4.57 10.57 2.03
N LYS A 70 -5.06 11.37 2.95
CA LYS A 70 -4.27 11.75 4.13
C LYS A 70 -4.05 10.59 5.09
N SER A 71 -2.85 10.49 5.61
CA SER A 71 -2.48 9.64 6.74
C SER A 71 -1.79 10.51 7.79
N LEU A 72 -2.19 10.39 9.03
CA LEU A 72 -1.70 11.25 10.12
C LEU A 72 -1.77 12.75 9.76
N GLY A 73 -2.85 13.16 9.10
CA GLY A 73 -3.08 14.54 8.70
C GLY A 73 -2.21 15.06 7.55
N LYS A 74 -1.45 14.21 6.88
CA LYS A 74 -0.55 14.56 5.77
C LYS A 74 -0.86 13.73 4.53
N THR A 75 -0.74 14.36 3.35
CA THR A 75 -0.86 13.64 2.08
C THR A 75 0.39 12.84 1.76
N PRO A 76 0.30 11.82 0.89
CA PRO A 76 1.46 11.10 0.38
C PRO A 76 2.54 12.02 -0.21
N ALA A 77 2.15 13.05 -0.96
CA ALA A 77 3.08 14.03 -1.52
C ALA A 77 3.82 14.83 -0.44
N ILE A 78 3.17 15.13 0.68
CA ILE A 78 3.81 15.79 1.83
C ILE A 78 4.86 14.88 2.46
N PHE A 79 4.59 13.59 2.60
CA PHE A 79 5.59 12.63 3.09
C PHE A 79 6.78 12.53 2.14
N ALA A 80 6.55 12.37 0.83
CA ALA A 80 7.62 12.31 -0.16
C ALA A 80 8.48 13.58 -0.17
N ALA A 81 7.84 14.75 -0.09
CA ALA A 81 8.53 16.04 -0.03
C ALA A 81 9.38 16.19 1.24
N ARG A 82 8.82 15.84 2.39
CA ARG A 82 9.50 15.95 3.67
C ARG A 82 10.73 15.06 3.77
N TYR A 83 10.67 13.86 3.23
CA TYR A 83 11.74 12.87 3.29
C TYR A 83 12.62 12.85 2.04
N ASN A 84 12.49 13.86 1.17
CA ASN A 84 13.26 14.01 -0.08
C ASN A 84 13.21 12.77 -0.99
N LYS A 85 12.04 12.14 -1.07
CA LYS A 85 11.81 10.98 -1.94
C LYS A 85 11.40 11.43 -3.33
N VAL A 86 12.38 11.88 -4.10
CA VAL A 86 12.17 12.57 -5.38
C VAL A 86 11.45 11.69 -6.39
N GLU A 87 11.93 10.48 -6.64
CA GLU A 87 11.34 9.54 -7.59
C GLU A 87 9.89 9.20 -7.24
N ILE A 88 9.62 9.00 -5.96
CA ILE A 88 8.27 8.74 -5.47
C ILE A 88 7.38 9.98 -5.63
N LEU A 89 7.93 11.15 -5.35
CA LEU A 89 7.22 12.42 -5.53
C LEU A 89 6.81 12.63 -6.98
N GLU A 90 7.71 12.38 -7.92
CA GLU A 90 7.43 12.45 -9.36
C GLU A 90 6.36 11.44 -9.76
N LEU A 91 6.43 10.21 -9.26
CA LEU A 91 5.44 9.18 -9.49
C LEU A 91 4.05 9.59 -8.97
N LEU A 92 3.98 10.15 -7.77
CA LEU A 92 2.74 10.67 -7.19
C LEU A 92 2.14 11.79 -8.03
N ILE A 93 2.97 12.74 -8.47
CA ILE A 93 2.53 13.85 -9.33
C ILE A 93 2.00 13.34 -10.67
N ALA A 94 2.67 12.37 -11.28
CA ALA A 94 2.23 11.74 -12.53
C ALA A 94 0.88 11.03 -12.38
N ASN A 95 0.55 10.58 -11.17
CA ASN A 95 -0.73 9.93 -10.86
C ASN A 95 -1.77 10.87 -10.23
N GLY A 96 -1.58 12.17 -10.34
CA GLY A 96 -2.59 13.17 -9.95
C GLY A 96 -2.48 13.67 -8.51
N ALA A 97 -1.35 13.54 -7.86
CA ALA A 97 -1.16 14.10 -6.53
C ALA A 97 -1.27 15.64 -6.55
N ASP A 98 -2.09 16.17 -5.66
CA ASP A 98 -2.27 17.60 -5.51
C ASP A 98 -1.29 18.16 -4.46
N LEU A 99 -0.31 18.93 -4.94
CA LEU A 99 0.71 19.54 -4.12
C LEU A 99 0.21 20.74 -3.27
N LYS A 100 -1.00 21.20 -3.52
CA LYS A 100 -1.59 22.34 -2.82
C LYS A 100 -2.34 21.94 -1.56
N ILE A 101 -2.69 20.66 -1.43
CA ILE A 101 -3.39 20.16 -0.25
C ILE A 101 -2.52 20.40 0.98
N LYS A 102 -3.12 20.99 2.00
CA LYS A 102 -2.44 21.30 3.26
C LYS A 102 -2.62 20.17 4.28
N CYS A 103 -1.59 19.95 5.07
CA CYS A 103 -1.69 19.12 6.27
C CYS A 103 -2.54 19.81 7.35
N ASP A 104 -2.81 19.13 8.43
CA ASP A 104 -3.61 19.66 9.54
C ASP A 104 -2.98 20.90 10.20
N ASN A 105 -1.68 21.08 10.04
CA ASN A 105 -0.97 22.28 10.50
C ASN A 105 -0.99 23.43 9.46
N GLY A 106 -1.67 23.28 8.35
CA GLY A 106 -1.80 24.30 7.32
C GLY A 106 -0.65 24.37 6.31
N TYR A 107 0.30 23.43 6.32
CA TYR A 107 1.45 23.40 5.43
C TYR A 107 1.23 22.44 4.26
N ASN A 108 1.57 22.87 3.07
CA ASN A 108 1.54 22.04 1.86
C ASN A 108 2.88 21.32 1.62
N ALA A 109 2.96 20.52 0.55
CA ALA A 109 4.18 19.77 0.21
C ALA A 109 5.41 20.67 0.04
N LYS A 110 5.25 21.83 -0.60
CA LYS A 110 6.33 22.81 -0.78
C LYS A 110 6.89 23.29 0.55
N LYS A 111 6.00 23.68 1.48
CA LYS A 111 6.42 24.16 2.80
C LYS A 111 7.12 23.07 3.62
N HIS A 112 6.67 21.83 3.50
CA HIS A 112 7.34 20.70 4.16
C HIS A 112 8.73 20.44 3.57
N ALA A 113 8.91 20.54 2.25
CA ALA A 113 10.23 20.42 1.61
C ALA A 113 11.18 21.53 2.07
N GLU A 114 10.71 22.76 2.16
CA GLU A 114 11.49 23.90 2.69
C GLU A 114 11.95 23.68 4.13
N LEU A 115 11.02 23.27 5.00
CA LEU A 115 11.31 23.04 6.42
C LEU A 115 12.25 21.86 6.67
N SER A 116 12.28 20.90 5.75
CA SER A 116 13.13 19.71 5.84
C SER A 116 14.44 19.84 5.06
N ASN A 117 14.69 20.99 4.43
CA ASN A 117 15.83 21.21 3.52
C ASN A 117 15.91 20.17 2.40
N ALA A 118 14.76 19.70 1.93
CA ALA A 118 14.63 18.74 0.85
C ALA A 118 14.74 19.47 -0.50
N THR A 119 15.94 19.86 -0.88
CA THR A 119 16.20 20.74 -2.03
C THR A 119 15.77 20.14 -3.35
N GLU A 120 16.03 18.86 -3.56
CA GLU A 120 15.66 18.14 -4.78
C GLU A 120 14.14 18.01 -4.92
N ALA A 121 13.47 17.63 -3.84
CA ALA A 121 12.01 17.57 -3.82
C ALA A 121 11.39 18.96 -4.05
N LEU A 122 12.00 20.02 -3.51
CA LEU A 122 11.55 21.38 -3.69
C LEU A 122 11.64 21.81 -5.16
N GLU A 123 12.70 21.43 -5.85
CA GLU A 123 12.87 21.69 -7.28
C GLU A 123 11.77 21.02 -8.12
N VAL A 124 11.51 19.74 -7.86
CA VAL A 124 10.42 18.99 -8.52
C VAL A 124 9.06 19.65 -8.28
N ILE A 125 8.79 20.05 -7.05
CA ILE A 125 7.54 20.74 -6.70
C ILE A 125 7.39 22.06 -7.46
N ASN A 126 8.43 22.88 -7.45
CA ASN A 126 8.41 24.17 -8.15
C ASN A 126 8.17 23.99 -9.65
N THR A 127 8.88 23.06 -10.28
CA THR A 127 8.71 22.74 -11.70
C THR A 127 7.29 22.28 -12.02
N SER A 128 6.73 21.43 -11.17
CA SER A 128 5.38 20.91 -11.36
C SER A 128 4.30 21.97 -11.17
N LEU A 129 4.50 22.91 -10.27
CA LEU A 129 3.57 24.01 -10.04
C LEU A 129 3.62 25.08 -11.15
N GLN A 130 4.75 25.20 -11.86
CA GLN A 130 4.90 26.13 -12.98
C GLN A 130 4.24 25.60 -14.27
N LYS A 131 4.15 24.29 -14.43
CA LYS A 131 3.56 23.65 -15.62
C LYS A 131 2.03 23.66 -15.65
N LYS A 132 1.41 24.06 -14.59
CA LYS A 132 -0.05 24.22 -14.47
C LYS A 132 -0.45 25.68 -14.56
#